data_694911a4117b0bf0eaa3a6c68eeeffba
#
_entry.id   694911a4117b0bf0eaa3a6c68eeeffba
#
_cell.length_a   1.000
_cell.length_b   1.000
_cell.length_c   1.000
_cell.angle_alpha   90.00
_cell.angle_beta   90.00
_cell.angle_gamma   90.00
#
_symmetry.space_group_name_H-M   'P 1'
#
loop_
_entity.id
_entity.type
_entity.pdbx_description
1 polymer ?
#
loop_
_entity_poly.entity_id
_entity_poly.type
_entity_poly.pdbx_seq_one_letter_code
_entity_poly.pdbx_strand_id
1 'polypeptide(L)'
;DGLRGIPLEETEKNLQQILNKIKEKYPDVKLMLAGMRVPPNMGKKYSEKFHAIFTRLAKNNTISFLPFLLEGVGGEPELNQSDGIHPTAEGQKIVAENVWAVLKALL
;
A
#
# COMPACT_ATOMS: atom_id res chain seq x y z
N ASP A 1 7.27 1.44 6.47
CA ASP A 1 7.57 0.95 7.76
C ASP A 1 8.20 -0.43 7.81
N GLY A 2 7.88 -1.30 6.85
CA GLY A 2 8.62 -2.54 6.70
C GLY A 2 10.11 -2.32 6.52
N LEU A 3 10.50 -1.22 5.88
CA LEU A 3 11.90 -0.87 5.64
C LEU A 3 12.63 -0.44 6.92
N ARG A 4 11.91 -0.04 7.94
CA ARG A 4 12.47 0.42 9.21
C ARG A 4 12.52 -0.67 10.28
N GLY A 5 12.09 -1.89 9.93
CA GLY A 5 12.11 -2.99 10.88
C GLY A 5 11.08 -2.90 11.99
N ILE A 6 10.02 -2.11 11.80
CA ILE A 6 8.93 -2.02 12.77
C ILE A 6 8.21 -3.38 12.82
N PRO A 7 7.89 -3.89 14.01
CA PRO A 7 7.15 -5.15 14.12
C PRO A 7 5.85 -5.12 13.32
N LEU A 8 5.57 -6.20 12.61
CA LEU A 8 4.41 -6.26 11.72
C LEU A 8 3.08 -6.10 12.47
N GLU A 9 3.00 -6.61 13.69
CA GLU A 9 1.81 -6.48 14.53
C GLU A 9 1.52 -5.02 14.84
N GLU A 10 2.55 -4.20 15.05
CA GLU A 10 2.38 -2.77 15.29
C GLU A 10 1.93 -2.05 14.02
N THR A 11 2.48 -2.43 12.87
CA THR A 11 2.06 -1.85 11.59
C THR A 11 0.58 -2.10 11.36
N GLU A 12 0.13 -3.34 11.54
CA GLU A 12 -1.27 -3.69 11.36
C GLU A 12 -2.16 -2.94 12.36
N LYS A 13 -1.76 -2.89 13.62
CA LYS A 13 -2.50 -2.18 14.66
C LYS A 13 -2.63 -0.70 14.36
N ASN A 14 -1.53 -0.07 13.94
CA ASN A 14 -1.53 1.36 13.64
C ASN A 14 -2.43 1.68 12.46
N LEU A 15 -2.39 0.88 11.40
CA LEU A 15 -3.26 1.06 10.24
C LEU A 15 -4.73 0.89 10.62
N GLN A 16 -5.03 -0.13 11.44
CA GLN A 16 -6.40 -0.33 11.90
C GLN A 16 -6.90 0.85 12.73
N GLN A 17 -6.04 1.42 13.58
CA GLN A 17 -6.40 2.60 14.36
C GLN A 17 -6.68 3.81 13.48
N ILE A 18 -5.90 3.99 12.41
CA ILE A 18 -6.14 5.07 11.44
C ILE A 18 -7.51 4.90 10.79
N LEU A 19 -7.82 3.67 10.35
CA LEU A 19 -9.11 3.38 9.74
C LEU A 19 -10.26 3.63 10.71
N ASN A 20 -10.10 3.22 11.97
CA ASN A 20 -11.12 3.43 13.00
C ASN A 20 -11.38 4.92 13.24
N LYS A 21 -10.33 5.72 13.33
CA LYS A 21 -10.46 7.16 13.55
C LYS A 21 -11.14 7.86 12.39
N ILE A 22 -10.82 7.46 11.16
CA ILE A 22 -11.46 8.05 9.98
C ILE A 22 -12.96 7.72 9.97
N LYS A 23 -13.32 6.45 10.20
CA LYS A 23 -14.70 6.02 10.20
C LYS A 23 -15.52 6.65 11.33
N GLU A 24 -14.89 6.85 12.48
CA GLU A 24 -15.53 7.49 13.62
C GLU A 24 -15.89 8.94 13.29
N LYS A 25 -14.97 9.66 12.66
CA LYS A 25 -15.16 11.07 12.33
C LYS A 25 -16.00 11.27 11.07
N TYR A 26 -15.86 10.39 10.09
CA TYR A 26 -16.54 10.48 8.80
C TYR A 26 -17.17 9.13 8.44
N PRO A 27 -18.33 8.77 9.06
CA PRO A 27 -18.92 7.44 8.88
C PRO A 27 -19.26 7.05 7.45
N ASP A 28 -19.55 8.04 6.59
CA ASP A 28 -19.95 7.80 5.20
C ASP A 28 -18.82 7.93 4.20
N VAL A 29 -17.58 8.12 4.67
CA VAL A 29 -16.45 8.29 3.76
C VAL A 29 -16.10 6.97 3.07
N LYS A 30 -15.74 7.08 1.79
CA LYS A 30 -15.26 5.93 1.03
C LYS A 30 -13.77 5.80 1.23
N LEU A 31 -13.30 4.59 1.53
CA LEU A 31 -11.90 4.33 1.82
C LEU A 31 -11.28 3.38 0.81
N MET A 32 -10.02 3.63 0.50
CA MET A 32 -9.21 2.75 -0.32
C MET A 32 -7.87 2.55 0.39
N LEU A 33 -7.45 1.30 0.52
CA LEU A 33 -6.15 0.96 1.08
C LEU A 33 -5.20 0.60 -0.06
N ALA A 34 -4.06 1.26 -0.12
CA ALA A 34 -3.03 0.94 -1.09
C ALA A 34 -1.99 0.02 -0.43
N GLY A 35 -1.84 -1.17 -0.98
CA GLY A 35 -0.88 -2.14 -0.50
C GLY A 35 0.53 -1.80 -0.95
N MET A 36 1.50 -2.25 -0.17
CA MET A 36 2.91 -2.10 -0.47
C MET A 36 3.62 -3.44 -0.29
N ARG A 37 4.79 -3.56 -0.90
CA ARG A 37 5.66 -4.72 -0.73
C ARG A 37 7.02 -4.25 -0.23
N VAL A 38 7.67 -5.08 0.59
CA VAL A 38 9.03 -4.80 1.04
C VAL A 38 10.03 -5.31 0.00
N PRO A 39 11.26 -4.78 -0.02
CA PRO A 39 12.29 -5.27 -0.92
C PRO A 39 12.56 -6.77 -0.72
N PRO A 40 12.94 -7.50 -1.80
CA PRO A 40 13.19 -8.94 -1.72
C PRO A 40 14.25 -9.34 -0.70
N ASN A 41 15.19 -8.45 -0.39
CA ASN A 41 16.26 -8.72 0.57
C ASN A 41 15.78 -8.82 2.02
N MET A 42 14.52 -8.52 2.29
CA MET A 42 13.93 -8.64 3.62
C MET A 42 13.50 -10.08 3.94
N GLY A 43 13.59 -10.98 2.99
CA GLY A 43 13.20 -12.38 3.15
C GLY A 43 11.77 -12.66 2.73
N LYS A 44 11.56 -13.88 2.20
CA LYS A 44 10.27 -14.26 1.63
C LYS A 44 9.14 -14.29 2.66
N LYS A 45 9.41 -14.87 3.83
CA LYS A 45 8.38 -14.96 4.89
C LYS A 45 7.95 -13.58 5.37
N TYR A 46 8.90 -12.67 5.56
CA TYR A 46 8.61 -11.31 5.98
C TYR A 46 7.79 -10.59 4.93
N SER A 47 8.17 -10.71 3.67
CA SER A 47 7.46 -10.08 2.55
C SER A 47 6.02 -10.57 2.44
N GLU A 48 5.81 -11.87 2.59
CA GLU A 48 4.46 -12.46 2.55
C GLU A 48 3.61 -11.98 3.71
N LYS A 49 4.17 -11.94 4.93
CA LYS A 49 3.45 -11.44 6.11
C LYS A 49 3.11 -9.97 5.97
N PHE A 50 4.05 -9.16 5.46
CA PHE A 50 3.84 -7.75 5.24
C PHE A 50 2.68 -7.52 4.27
N HIS A 51 2.70 -8.21 3.14
CA HIS A 51 1.63 -8.10 2.14
C HIS A 51 0.28 -8.56 2.69
N ALA A 52 0.27 -9.64 3.48
CA ALA A 52 -0.95 -10.20 4.04
C ALA A 52 -1.66 -9.22 4.99
N ILE A 53 -0.93 -8.33 5.65
CA ILE A 53 -1.51 -7.30 6.53
C ILE A 53 -2.49 -6.45 5.75
N PHE A 54 -2.09 -5.96 4.58
CA PHE A 54 -2.93 -5.08 3.77
C PHE A 54 -4.17 -5.80 3.25
N THR A 55 -4.02 -7.03 2.78
CA THR A 55 -5.14 -7.84 2.31
C THR A 55 -6.15 -8.08 3.44
N ARG A 56 -5.66 -8.43 4.62
CA ARG A 56 -6.48 -8.71 5.79
C ARG A 56 -7.22 -7.46 6.28
N LEU A 57 -6.54 -6.32 6.34
CA LEU A 57 -7.15 -5.05 6.73
C LEU A 57 -8.25 -4.63 5.77
N ALA A 58 -8.01 -4.74 4.47
CA ALA A 58 -9.01 -4.37 3.47
C ALA A 58 -10.24 -5.26 3.59
N LYS A 59 -10.04 -6.57 3.77
CA LYS A 59 -11.14 -7.53 3.91
C LYS A 59 -11.94 -7.31 5.20
N ASN A 60 -11.23 -7.15 6.32
CA ASN A 60 -11.90 -7.01 7.63
C ASN A 60 -12.64 -5.70 7.78
N ASN A 61 -12.22 -4.67 7.06
CA ASN A 61 -12.85 -3.35 7.12
C ASN A 61 -13.81 -3.08 5.96
N THR A 62 -13.92 -4.02 5.02
CA THR A 62 -14.80 -3.91 3.85
C THR A 62 -14.52 -2.62 3.06
N ILE A 63 -13.25 -2.38 2.77
CA ILE A 63 -12.81 -1.21 1.99
C ILE A 63 -12.17 -1.64 0.69
N SER A 64 -12.10 -0.72 -0.28
CA SER A 64 -11.43 -0.99 -1.55
C SER A 64 -9.95 -1.18 -1.36
N PHE A 65 -9.36 -2.07 -2.15
CA PHE A 65 -7.96 -2.44 -2.01
C PHE A 65 -7.22 -2.33 -3.34
N LEU A 66 -6.11 -1.60 -3.32
CA LEU A 66 -5.14 -1.58 -4.40
C LEU A 66 -3.98 -2.49 -3.95
N PRO A 67 -3.83 -3.70 -4.53
CA PRO A 67 -2.88 -4.69 -4.01
C PRO A 67 -1.43 -4.22 -3.95
N PHE A 68 -0.98 -3.47 -4.93
CA PHE A 68 0.38 -2.93 -4.92
C PHE A 68 0.42 -1.58 -5.64
N LEU A 69 0.69 -0.52 -4.89
CA LEU A 69 0.73 0.85 -5.40
C LEU A 69 1.73 1.02 -6.54
N LEU A 70 2.89 0.36 -6.44
CA LEU A 70 3.99 0.48 -7.39
C LEU A 70 3.98 -0.60 -8.48
N GLU A 71 2.83 -1.20 -8.76
CA GLU A 71 2.74 -2.21 -9.82
C GLU A 71 3.21 -1.64 -11.15
N GLY A 72 4.13 -2.36 -11.79
CA GLY A 72 4.73 -1.92 -13.05
C GLY A 72 5.86 -0.90 -12.90
N VAL A 73 6.13 -0.44 -11.69
CA VAL A 73 7.16 0.58 -11.40
C VAL A 73 8.22 0.04 -10.46
N GLY A 74 7.80 -0.66 -9.42
CA GLY A 74 8.72 -1.18 -8.43
C GLY A 74 9.74 -2.13 -9.04
N GLY A 75 11.02 -1.89 -8.77
CA GLY A 75 12.10 -2.70 -9.31
C GLY A 75 12.53 -2.37 -10.73
N GLU A 76 11.88 -1.41 -11.40
CA GLU A 76 12.23 -1.00 -12.75
C GLU A 76 13.18 0.20 -12.70
N PRO A 77 14.49 0.02 -13.01
CA PRO A 77 15.48 1.10 -12.87
C PRO A 77 15.12 2.37 -13.63
N GLU A 78 14.54 2.23 -14.82
CA GLU A 78 14.21 3.38 -15.68
C GLU A 78 13.04 4.20 -15.15
N LEU A 79 12.24 3.62 -14.27
CA LEU A 79 11.05 4.27 -13.72
C LEU A 79 11.26 4.76 -12.29
N ASN A 80 12.47 4.56 -11.76
CA ASN A 80 12.82 5.01 -10.41
C ASN A 80 14.04 5.92 -10.45
N GLN A 81 14.14 6.80 -9.47
CA GLN A 81 15.30 7.67 -9.29
C GLN A 81 16.52 6.82 -8.91
N SER A 82 17.69 7.45 -8.83
CA SER A 82 18.95 6.74 -8.54
C SER A 82 18.93 5.96 -7.22
N ASP A 83 18.05 6.31 -6.28
CA ASP A 83 17.90 5.59 -5.02
C ASP A 83 17.16 4.25 -5.18
N GLY A 84 16.55 4.00 -6.33
CA GLY A 84 15.80 2.78 -6.60
C GLY A 84 14.48 2.66 -5.86
N ILE A 85 14.09 3.70 -5.14
CA ILE A 85 12.90 3.67 -4.26
C ILE A 85 11.82 4.64 -4.71
N HIS A 86 12.20 5.85 -5.13
CA HIS A 86 11.24 6.88 -5.50
C HIS A 86 11.04 6.92 -7.01
N PRO A 87 9.79 6.82 -7.49
CA PRO A 87 9.51 6.83 -8.92
C PRO A 87 9.96 8.13 -9.61
N THR A 88 10.35 8.02 -10.88
CA THR A 88 10.57 9.18 -11.75
C THR A 88 9.22 9.77 -12.15
N ALA A 89 9.23 10.88 -12.93
CA ALA A 89 8.00 11.46 -13.48
C ALA A 89 7.21 10.43 -14.30
N GLU A 90 7.90 9.60 -15.10
CA GLU A 90 7.25 8.53 -15.87
C GLU A 90 6.67 7.46 -14.96
N GLY A 91 7.42 7.07 -13.92
CA GLY A 91 6.95 6.11 -12.92
C GLY A 91 5.70 6.63 -12.20
N GLN A 92 5.65 7.92 -11.87
CA GLN A 92 4.50 8.51 -11.20
C GLN A 92 3.23 8.47 -12.06
N LYS A 93 3.36 8.56 -13.38
CA LYS A 93 2.20 8.41 -14.26
C LYS A 93 1.59 7.03 -14.14
N ILE A 94 2.41 6.00 -14.06
CA ILE A 94 1.95 4.62 -13.91
C ILE A 94 1.31 4.44 -12.53
N VAL A 95 1.91 4.99 -11.49
CA VAL A 95 1.34 4.96 -10.14
C VAL A 95 -0.06 5.60 -10.14
N ALA A 96 -0.19 6.76 -10.80
CA ALA A 96 -1.49 7.43 -10.90
C ALA A 96 -2.53 6.56 -11.61
N GLU A 97 -2.14 5.86 -12.65
CA GLU A 97 -3.04 4.93 -13.35
C GLU A 97 -3.46 3.78 -12.44
N ASN A 98 -2.52 3.23 -11.66
CA ASN A 98 -2.82 2.16 -10.70
C ASN A 98 -3.86 2.62 -9.68
N VAL A 99 -3.70 3.81 -9.14
CA VAL A 99 -4.64 4.39 -8.18
C VAL A 99 -6.00 4.63 -8.83
N TRP A 100 -6.00 5.22 -10.02
CA TRP A 100 -7.24 5.56 -10.72
C TRP A 100 -8.07 4.31 -11.05
N ALA A 101 -7.42 3.22 -11.41
CA ALA A 101 -8.10 1.97 -11.73
C ALA A 101 -9.02 1.49 -10.59
N VAL A 102 -8.64 1.76 -9.34
CA VAL A 102 -9.45 1.39 -8.18
C VAL A 102 -10.33 2.56 -7.74
N LEU A 103 -9.76 3.75 -7.70
CA LEU A 103 -10.44 4.95 -7.19
C LEU A 103 -11.70 5.30 -7.99
N LYS A 104 -11.66 5.18 -9.30
CA LYS A 104 -12.81 5.54 -10.15
C LYS A 104 -14.08 4.77 -9.79
N ALA A 105 -13.94 3.56 -9.28
CA ALA A 105 -15.08 2.76 -8.86
C ALA A 105 -15.73 3.27 -7.57
N LEU A 106 -15.05 4.13 -6.83
CA LEU A 106 -15.56 4.73 -5.60
C LEU A 106 -16.26 6.08 -5.85
N LEU A 107 -16.06 6.66 -7.01
CA LEU A 107 -16.63 7.98 -7.34
C LEU A 107 -18.01 7.85 -8.07
#